data_a2517a4a0b37cad1872e7da42c098e0d
#
_entry.id   a2517a4a0b37cad1872e7da42c098e0d
#
_cell.length_a   1.000
_cell.length_b   1.000
_cell.length_c   1.000
_cell.angle_alpha   90.00
_cell.angle_beta   90.00
_cell.angle_gamma   90.00
#
_symmetry.space_group_name_H-M   'P 1'
#
loop_
_entity.id
_entity.type
_entity.pdbx_description
1 polymer ?
#
loop_
_entity_poly.entity_id
_entity_poly.type
_entity_poly.pdbx_seq_one_letter_code
_entity_poly.pdbx_strand_id
1 'polypeptide(L)'
;MNIEELRKLLKAGEWNDVEFKEARMEVPKSAFETISAFANTHGGRLVFGVAERGESYEITGVDHPDKMQNDFLSVLHADAKVNHDVQVTEQRMNLEGKIILIFQVAENHRMRKPVYLDGDIRRTFLRKGSGDYKAQMQDIERMLRDATADRWDSLPFEKVLLEEAFHPGSIRWYLDRFHQVNSGFDPKQPDQEFLYHWGYLLRDGRQYIPTNAAIMVFGSPLAVHQLIPRPTLDVQFLGYTADEPMPETRWIDRMICEDNIIQAWEQLLTKYRFFMPKPFRDIDPVTLGRRDDPPGFRVFREAAVNLLIHQDYGDHSRKAVIKFFRDGIQFWNPGDVFGDDSRLWEPGEKEVRNPSIAMAMRRIALCEQAGTGMRMMREEWQKLGHPEPFFRN
;
A
#
# COMPACT_ATOMS: atom_id res chain seq x y z
N MET A 1 -4.86 15.61 -23.55
CA MET A 1 -3.67 16.48 -23.43
C MET A 1 -3.78 17.61 -24.45
N ASN A 2 -3.42 18.87 -24.10
CA ASN A 2 -3.37 19.99 -25.05
C ASN A 2 -1.93 20.32 -25.46
N ILE A 3 -1.75 21.25 -26.46
CA ILE A 3 -0.43 21.60 -26.99
C ILE A 3 0.49 22.24 -25.94
N GLU A 4 -0.06 23.03 -25.02
CA GLU A 4 0.72 23.65 -23.97
C GLU A 4 1.23 22.64 -22.95
N GLU A 5 0.40 21.66 -22.61
CA GLU A 5 0.78 20.54 -21.76
C GLU A 5 1.90 19.71 -22.38
N LEU A 6 1.78 19.39 -23.68
CA LEU A 6 2.85 18.66 -24.39
C LEU A 6 4.16 19.44 -24.36
N ARG A 7 4.12 20.78 -24.63
CA ARG A 7 5.32 21.61 -24.58
C ARG A 7 5.96 21.67 -23.18
N LYS A 8 5.14 21.65 -22.13
CA LYS A 8 5.64 21.57 -20.73
C LYS A 8 6.31 20.20 -20.48
N LEU A 9 5.70 19.13 -20.93
CA LEU A 9 6.27 17.78 -20.81
C LEU A 9 7.60 17.64 -21.57
N LEU A 10 7.68 18.16 -22.79
CA LEU A 10 8.94 18.15 -23.57
C LEU A 10 10.08 18.94 -22.89
N LYS A 11 9.74 19.95 -22.06
CA LYS A 11 10.74 20.70 -21.28
C LYS A 11 11.10 20.01 -19.98
N ALA A 12 10.14 19.29 -19.37
CA ALA A 12 10.34 18.56 -18.12
C ALA A 12 11.06 17.21 -18.34
N GLY A 13 10.96 16.65 -19.55
CA GLY A 13 11.52 15.35 -19.89
C GLY A 13 10.62 14.18 -19.47
N GLU A 14 11.15 12.96 -19.67
CA GLU A 14 10.49 11.74 -19.24
C GLU A 14 10.46 11.62 -17.72
N TRP A 15 9.35 11.14 -17.21
CA TRP A 15 9.16 10.87 -15.79
C TRP A 15 8.25 9.63 -15.60
N ASN A 16 7.77 9.41 -14.40
CA ASN A 16 6.94 8.22 -14.07
C ASN A 16 5.73 8.01 -14.98
N ASP A 17 5.14 9.08 -15.50
CA ASP A 17 3.87 9.09 -16.23
C ASP A 17 3.99 9.41 -17.72
N VAL A 18 5.21 9.60 -18.25
CA VAL A 18 5.43 9.95 -19.66
C VAL A 18 6.64 9.22 -20.24
N GLU A 19 6.46 8.68 -21.45
CA GLU A 19 7.53 8.08 -22.25
C GLU A 19 7.45 8.58 -23.69
N PHE A 20 8.57 9.03 -24.23
CA PHE A 20 8.69 9.48 -25.61
C PHE A 20 9.33 8.42 -26.48
N LYS A 21 8.83 8.24 -27.70
CA LYS A 21 9.41 7.35 -28.73
C LYS A 21 9.44 8.07 -30.06
N GLU A 22 10.57 7.98 -30.76
CA GLU A 22 10.68 8.55 -32.11
C GLU A 22 9.63 7.95 -33.05
N ALA A 23 9.47 6.62 -33.04
CA ALA A 23 8.41 5.87 -33.72
C ALA A 23 7.98 6.49 -35.08
N ARG A 24 8.93 6.88 -35.89
CA ARG A 24 8.64 7.63 -37.12
C ARG A 24 7.94 6.78 -38.17
N MET A 25 8.46 5.57 -38.43
CA MET A 25 8.01 4.70 -39.54
C MET A 25 7.35 3.40 -39.04
N GLU A 26 7.73 2.91 -37.86
CA GLU A 26 7.26 1.65 -37.29
C GLU A 26 7.12 1.72 -35.77
N VAL A 27 6.30 0.83 -35.22
CA VAL A 27 6.10 0.71 -33.77
C VAL A 27 7.36 0.09 -33.13
N PRO A 28 8.06 0.80 -32.24
CA PRO A 28 9.23 0.23 -31.59
C PRO A 28 8.84 -0.89 -30.64
N LYS A 29 9.61 -1.98 -30.60
CA LYS A 29 9.35 -3.13 -29.72
C LYS A 29 9.29 -2.73 -28.24
N SER A 30 10.09 -1.74 -27.84
CA SER A 30 10.11 -1.19 -26.48
C SER A 30 8.81 -0.49 -26.08
N ALA A 31 7.96 -0.08 -27.04
CA ALA A 31 6.65 0.49 -26.74
C ALA A 31 5.77 -0.47 -25.92
N PHE A 32 5.85 -1.78 -26.19
CA PHE A 32 5.10 -2.78 -25.43
C PHE A 32 5.66 -3.03 -24.03
N GLU A 33 6.97 -2.84 -23.84
CA GLU A 33 7.60 -2.87 -22.51
C GLU A 33 7.07 -1.71 -21.65
N THR A 34 6.95 -0.52 -22.25
CA THR A 34 6.32 0.65 -21.63
C THR A 34 4.85 0.40 -21.30
N ILE A 35 4.07 -0.25 -22.19
CA ILE A 35 2.69 -0.63 -21.91
C ILE A 35 2.61 -1.55 -20.67
N SER A 36 3.44 -2.59 -20.62
CA SER A 36 3.51 -3.47 -19.44
C SER A 36 3.88 -2.66 -18.18
N ALA A 37 4.88 -1.79 -18.27
CA ALA A 37 5.33 -0.99 -17.14
C ALA A 37 4.23 -0.05 -16.62
N PHE A 38 3.55 0.68 -17.48
CA PHE A 38 2.46 1.57 -17.11
C PHE A 38 1.26 0.80 -16.54
N ALA A 39 0.84 -0.28 -17.20
CA ALA A 39 -0.28 -1.09 -16.74
C ALA A 39 -0.03 -1.73 -15.35
N ASN A 40 1.21 -2.04 -15.03
CA ASN A 40 1.60 -2.61 -13.74
C ASN A 40 1.84 -1.57 -12.64
N THR A 41 2.02 -0.28 -13.01
CA THR A 41 2.28 0.79 -12.03
C THR A 41 1.11 1.78 -11.95
N HIS A 42 1.31 3.04 -12.29
CA HIS A 42 0.30 4.11 -12.13
C HIS A 42 -0.32 4.57 -13.45
N GLY A 43 -0.17 3.78 -14.51
CA GLY A 43 -0.51 4.23 -15.85
C GLY A 43 0.49 5.25 -16.39
N GLY A 44 0.16 5.87 -17.53
CA GLY A 44 1.03 6.88 -18.13
C GLY A 44 0.68 7.20 -19.58
N ARG A 45 1.52 8.03 -20.20
CA ARG A 45 1.36 8.48 -21.58
C ARG A 45 2.54 8.02 -22.41
N LEU A 46 2.27 7.21 -23.41
CA LEU A 46 3.23 6.84 -24.43
C LEU A 46 3.05 7.76 -25.64
N VAL A 47 4.09 8.49 -26.02
CA VAL A 47 4.04 9.53 -27.05
C VAL A 47 4.94 9.14 -28.21
N PHE A 48 4.37 8.97 -29.41
CA PHE A 48 5.11 8.70 -30.65
C PHE A 48 5.31 9.97 -31.46
N GLY A 49 6.44 10.08 -32.16
CA GLY A 49 6.84 11.23 -32.95
C GLY A 49 7.70 12.23 -32.18
N VAL A 50 8.34 11.80 -31.12
CA VAL A 50 9.28 12.58 -30.32
C VAL A 50 10.57 11.79 -30.13
N ALA A 51 11.71 12.36 -30.53
CA ALA A 51 13.03 11.78 -30.37
C ALA A 51 13.78 12.44 -29.22
N GLU A 52 14.45 11.63 -28.40
CA GLU A 52 15.42 12.11 -27.43
C GLU A 52 16.75 12.45 -28.13
N ARG A 53 17.29 13.63 -27.87
CA ARG A 53 18.58 14.12 -28.42
C ARG A 53 19.45 14.67 -27.30
N GLY A 54 20.13 13.79 -26.59
CA GLY A 54 20.90 14.15 -25.40
C GLY A 54 19.96 14.61 -24.27
N GLU A 55 20.08 15.86 -23.83
CA GLU A 55 19.24 16.45 -22.78
C GLU A 55 17.95 17.15 -23.30
N SER A 56 17.66 17.02 -24.60
CA SER A 56 16.51 17.69 -25.22
C SER A 56 15.64 16.71 -26.02
N TYR A 57 14.39 17.11 -26.25
CA TYR A 57 13.41 16.34 -27.01
C TYR A 57 13.06 17.09 -28.30
N GLU A 58 13.18 16.39 -29.44
CA GLU A 58 12.86 16.90 -30.76
C GLU A 58 11.58 16.28 -31.29
N ILE A 59 10.67 17.10 -31.80
CA ILE A 59 9.47 16.63 -32.48
C ILE A 59 9.85 16.16 -33.87
N THR A 60 9.81 14.86 -34.08
CA THR A 60 10.10 14.25 -35.41
C THR A 60 8.83 14.03 -36.23
N GLY A 61 7.70 13.78 -35.52
CA GLY A 61 6.44 13.39 -36.12
C GLY A 61 6.40 11.92 -36.53
N VAL A 62 5.21 11.42 -36.85
CA VAL A 62 4.93 10.08 -37.37
C VAL A 62 4.58 10.20 -38.88
N ASP A 63 5.27 9.49 -39.77
CA ASP A 63 5.08 9.62 -41.21
C ASP A 63 3.73 9.07 -41.69
N HIS A 64 3.27 7.94 -41.11
CA HIS A 64 1.99 7.29 -41.43
C HIS A 64 1.13 7.08 -40.16
N PRO A 65 0.51 8.14 -39.62
CA PRO A 65 -0.12 8.08 -38.28
C PRO A 65 -1.28 7.07 -38.20
N ASP A 66 -2.14 6.97 -39.22
CA ASP A 66 -3.27 6.04 -39.22
C ASP A 66 -2.79 4.57 -39.24
N LYS A 67 -1.77 4.29 -40.06
CA LYS A 67 -1.16 2.96 -40.09
C LYS A 67 -0.46 2.63 -38.76
N MET A 68 0.32 3.56 -38.23
CA MET A 68 1.06 3.39 -36.96
C MET A 68 0.10 3.12 -35.80
N GLN A 69 -0.97 3.88 -35.69
CA GLN A 69 -2.00 3.69 -34.67
C GLN A 69 -2.66 2.31 -34.80
N ASN A 70 -3.08 1.93 -36.02
CA ASN A 70 -3.71 0.64 -36.27
C ASN A 70 -2.74 -0.52 -35.98
N ASP A 71 -1.50 -0.44 -36.42
CA ASP A 71 -0.48 -1.48 -36.20
C ASP A 71 -0.22 -1.65 -34.68
N PHE A 72 -0.08 -0.54 -33.95
CA PHE A 72 0.14 -0.57 -32.52
C PHE A 72 -1.04 -1.20 -31.76
N LEU A 73 -2.26 -0.71 -31.99
CA LEU A 73 -3.46 -1.21 -31.30
C LEU A 73 -3.79 -2.66 -31.68
N SER A 74 -3.62 -3.02 -32.97
CA SER A 74 -3.84 -4.39 -33.42
C SER A 74 -2.91 -5.39 -32.76
N VAL A 75 -1.63 -5.04 -32.60
CA VAL A 75 -0.65 -5.88 -31.90
C VAL A 75 -0.93 -5.93 -30.40
N LEU A 76 -1.30 -4.79 -29.81
CA LEU A 76 -1.61 -4.71 -28.39
C LEU A 76 -2.81 -5.61 -28.00
N HIS A 77 -3.86 -5.58 -28.82
CA HIS A 77 -5.08 -6.39 -28.58
C HIS A 77 -5.02 -7.79 -29.19
N ALA A 78 -3.88 -8.18 -29.80
CA ALA A 78 -3.67 -9.55 -30.21
C ALA A 78 -3.43 -10.44 -28.96
N ASP A 79 -4.15 -11.56 -28.86
CA ASP A 79 -4.15 -12.48 -27.70
C ASP A 79 -2.76 -12.98 -27.24
N ALA A 80 -1.74 -12.87 -28.10
CA ALA A 80 -0.39 -13.33 -27.80
C ALA A 80 0.55 -12.24 -27.28
N LYS A 81 0.17 -10.95 -27.34
CA LYS A 81 1.12 -9.86 -27.02
C LYS A 81 1.14 -9.53 -25.52
N VAL A 82 -0.02 -9.38 -24.92
CA VAL A 82 -0.21 -9.16 -23.48
C VAL A 82 -1.18 -10.20 -22.95
N ASN A 83 -0.95 -10.63 -21.71
CA ASN A 83 -1.78 -11.67 -21.06
C ASN A 83 -3.12 -11.14 -20.52
N HIS A 84 -3.25 -9.84 -20.35
CA HIS A 84 -4.46 -9.15 -19.91
C HIS A 84 -4.74 -7.95 -20.82
N ASP A 85 -6.02 -7.66 -21.02
CA ASP A 85 -6.43 -6.44 -21.72
C ASP A 85 -5.96 -5.20 -20.97
N VAL A 86 -5.35 -4.26 -21.70
CA VAL A 86 -4.85 -2.98 -21.20
C VAL A 86 -5.69 -1.86 -21.83
N GLN A 87 -6.30 -1.06 -20.97
CA GLN A 87 -7.07 0.09 -21.45
C GLN A 87 -6.14 1.19 -21.95
N VAL A 88 -6.28 1.51 -23.24
CA VAL A 88 -5.54 2.57 -23.91
C VAL A 88 -6.50 3.53 -24.60
N THR A 89 -6.34 4.82 -24.35
CA THR A 89 -7.05 5.88 -25.06
C THR A 89 -6.08 6.64 -25.94
N GLU A 90 -6.39 6.72 -27.22
CA GLU A 90 -5.56 7.37 -28.23
C GLU A 90 -5.96 8.83 -28.47
N GLN A 91 -4.98 9.67 -28.73
CA GLN A 91 -5.15 11.04 -29.14
C GLN A 91 -4.14 11.38 -30.23
N ARG A 92 -4.61 12.06 -31.26
CA ARG A 92 -3.76 12.60 -32.34
C ARG A 92 -3.60 14.11 -32.18
N MET A 93 -2.38 14.59 -32.34
CA MET A 93 -2.07 16.01 -32.26
C MET A 93 -1.22 16.46 -33.43
N ASN A 94 -1.54 17.63 -33.98
CA ASN A 94 -0.68 18.28 -35.02
C ASN A 94 0.09 19.41 -34.34
N LEU A 95 1.40 19.35 -34.37
CA LEU A 95 2.29 20.38 -33.84
C LEU A 95 3.28 20.77 -34.94
N GLU A 96 3.19 22.00 -35.40
CA GLU A 96 4.09 22.55 -36.44
C GLU A 96 4.12 21.73 -37.76
N GLY A 97 2.97 21.18 -38.14
CA GLY A 97 2.83 20.34 -39.32
C GLY A 97 3.24 18.88 -39.16
N LYS A 98 3.72 18.50 -37.98
CA LYS A 98 4.09 17.12 -37.64
C LYS A 98 3.01 16.47 -36.81
N ILE A 99 2.65 15.23 -37.09
CA ILE A 99 1.65 14.49 -36.37
C ILE A 99 2.32 13.69 -35.23
N ILE A 100 1.76 13.84 -34.04
CA ILE A 100 2.15 13.11 -32.84
C ILE A 100 0.98 12.22 -32.43
N LEU A 101 1.25 10.98 -32.05
CA LEU A 101 0.27 10.06 -31.47
C LEU A 101 0.54 9.92 -29.98
N ILE A 102 -0.51 10.03 -29.18
CA ILE A 102 -0.45 9.94 -27.72
C ILE A 102 -1.39 8.81 -27.30
N PHE A 103 -0.84 7.86 -26.56
CA PHE A 103 -1.57 6.72 -26.00
C PHE A 103 -1.59 6.85 -24.49
N GLN A 104 -2.76 7.19 -23.93
CA GLN A 104 -2.97 7.21 -22.49
C GLN A 104 -3.25 5.77 -22.05
N VAL A 105 -2.33 5.20 -21.30
CA VAL A 105 -2.40 3.85 -20.74
C VAL A 105 -2.94 3.93 -19.32
N ALA A 106 -4.02 3.21 -19.03
CA ALA A 106 -4.52 3.10 -17.67
C ALA A 106 -3.73 2.05 -16.86
N GLU A 107 -3.62 2.27 -15.57
CA GLU A 107 -3.20 1.22 -14.66
C GLU A 107 -4.22 0.07 -14.67
N ASN A 108 -3.76 -1.18 -14.77
CA ASN A 108 -4.65 -2.32 -14.66
C ASN A 108 -5.07 -2.54 -13.20
N HIS A 109 -6.32 -2.93 -13.02
CA HIS A 109 -6.80 -3.39 -11.71
C HIS A 109 -5.93 -4.55 -11.21
N ARG A 110 -5.67 -4.62 -9.89
CA ARG A 110 -4.78 -5.63 -9.28
C ARG A 110 -5.06 -7.07 -9.73
N MET A 111 -6.35 -7.45 -9.91
CA MET A 111 -6.74 -8.79 -10.37
C MET A 111 -6.33 -9.09 -11.82
N ARG A 112 -5.82 -8.09 -12.55
CA ARG A 112 -5.29 -8.21 -13.89
C ARG A 112 -3.79 -7.86 -13.96
N LYS A 113 -3.09 -7.99 -12.83
CA LYS A 113 -1.63 -7.88 -12.72
C LYS A 113 -1.04 -9.24 -12.33
N PRO A 114 0.18 -9.57 -12.74
CA PRO A 114 1.04 -8.77 -13.62
C PRO A 114 0.58 -8.79 -15.09
N VAL A 115 0.76 -7.67 -15.78
CA VAL A 115 0.70 -7.59 -17.24
C VAL A 115 2.08 -7.92 -17.79
N TYR A 116 2.20 -9.02 -18.53
CA TYR A 116 3.46 -9.47 -19.12
C TYR A 116 3.34 -9.74 -20.61
N LEU A 117 4.48 -9.78 -21.29
CA LEU A 117 4.57 -9.85 -22.74
C LEU A 117 4.86 -11.26 -23.26
N ASP A 118 4.32 -11.56 -24.43
CA ASP A 118 4.65 -12.74 -25.25
C ASP A 118 4.54 -14.07 -24.47
N GLY A 119 3.57 -14.17 -23.55
CA GLY A 119 3.34 -15.38 -22.75
C GLY A 119 4.42 -15.70 -21.70
N ASP A 120 5.41 -14.83 -21.50
CA ASP A 120 6.48 -15.04 -20.52
C ASP A 120 6.36 -14.06 -19.34
N ILE A 121 5.99 -14.58 -18.17
CA ILE A 121 5.85 -13.79 -16.94
C ILE A 121 7.14 -13.05 -16.54
N ARG A 122 8.32 -13.54 -16.95
CA ARG A 122 9.60 -12.85 -16.73
C ARG A 122 9.75 -11.59 -17.59
N ARG A 123 8.84 -11.38 -18.54
CA ARG A 123 8.71 -10.16 -19.33
C ARG A 123 7.65 -9.21 -18.78
N THR A 124 7.56 -9.16 -17.47
CA THR A 124 6.83 -8.16 -16.69
C THR A 124 7.73 -6.94 -16.49
N PHE A 125 7.21 -5.75 -16.74
CA PHE A 125 7.93 -4.49 -16.56
C PHE A 125 7.23 -3.60 -15.54
N LEU A 126 8.02 -2.78 -14.83
CA LEU A 126 7.58 -1.79 -13.86
C LEU A 126 8.22 -0.44 -14.20
N ARG A 127 7.45 0.64 -14.04
CA ARG A 127 7.95 2.00 -14.20
C ARG A 127 8.62 2.46 -12.91
N LYS A 128 9.89 2.88 -12.98
CA LYS A 128 10.64 3.46 -11.85
C LYS A 128 11.38 4.71 -12.37
N GLY A 129 10.93 5.90 -11.94
CA GLY A 129 11.41 7.15 -12.52
C GLY A 129 11.07 7.20 -14.02
N SER A 130 12.04 7.56 -14.87
CA SER A 130 11.89 7.60 -16.32
C SER A 130 12.16 6.27 -17.03
N GLY A 131 12.42 5.17 -16.31
CA GLY A 131 12.82 3.89 -16.92
C GLY A 131 11.81 2.76 -16.76
N ASP A 132 11.75 1.88 -17.76
CA ASP A 132 11.02 0.63 -17.76
C ASP A 132 11.95 -0.51 -17.34
N TYR A 133 11.76 -1.08 -16.16
CA TYR A 133 12.61 -2.11 -15.60
C TYR A 133 11.89 -3.45 -15.53
N LYS A 134 12.58 -4.52 -15.85
CA LYS A 134 12.05 -5.87 -15.61
C LYS A 134 11.75 -6.04 -14.13
N ALA A 135 10.53 -6.51 -13.83
CA ALA A 135 10.12 -6.85 -12.49
C ALA A 135 11.00 -7.98 -11.94
N GLN A 136 11.40 -7.85 -10.67
CA GLN A 136 12.05 -8.94 -9.96
C GLN A 136 11.02 -10.00 -9.58
N MET A 137 11.47 -11.23 -9.30
CA MET A 137 10.57 -12.32 -8.94
C MET A 137 9.69 -11.96 -7.72
N GLN A 138 10.23 -11.24 -6.76
CA GLN A 138 9.47 -10.76 -5.58
C GLN A 138 8.32 -9.81 -5.95
N ASP A 139 8.52 -8.93 -6.94
CA ASP A 139 7.47 -8.03 -7.43
C ASP A 139 6.36 -8.84 -8.13
N ILE A 140 6.73 -9.84 -8.93
CA ILE A 140 5.80 -10.73 -9.62
C ILE A 140 4.99 -11.55 -8.62
N GLU A 141 5.65 -12.18 -7.65
CA GLU A 141 4.99 -12.95 -6.59
C GLU A 141 4.01 -12.11 -5.78
N ARG A 142 4.37 -10.84 -5.48
CA ARG A 142 3.47 -9.91 -4.82
C ARG A 142 2.24 -9.62 -5.68
N MET A 143 2.42 -9.27 -6.96
CA MET A 143 1.30 -9.01 -7.87
C MET A 143 0.38 -10.24 -8.01
N LEU A 144 0.92 -11.44 -8.07
CA LEU A 144 0.13 -12.68 -8.10
C LEU A 144 -0.67 -12.90 -6.81
N ARG A 145 -0.08 -12.65 -5.63
CA ARG A 145 -0.83 -12.68 -4.36
C ARG A 145 -1.93 -11.63 -4.34
N ASP A 146 -1.65 -10.42 -4.79
CA ASP A 146 -2.62 -9.33 -4.84
C ASP A 146 -3.73 -9.56 -5.87
N ALA A 147 -3.47 -10.37 -6.90
CA ALA A 147 -4.46 -10.73 -7.93
C ALA A 147 -5.50 -11.75 -7.47
N THR A 148 -5.31 -12.42 -6.34
CA THR A 148 -6.29 -13.39 -5.84
C THR A 148 -7.57 -12.71 -5.38
N ALA A 149 -8.73 -13.37 -5.61
CA ALA A 149 -10.02 -12.92 -5.09
C ALA A 149 -10.06 -13.04 -3.56
N ASP A 150 -9.56 -14.16 -3.05
CA ASP A 150 -9.43 -14.40 -1.62
C ASP A 150 -8.26 -13.59 -1.07
N ARG A 151 -8.55 -12.84 -0.02
CA ARG A 151 -7.53 -12.05 0.67
C ARG A 151 -6.64 -12.95 1.52
N TRP A 152 -5.37 -12.60 1.59
CA TRP A 152 -4.41 -13.34 2.42
C TRP A 152 -4.91 -13.54 3.85
N ASP A 153 -5.53 -12.55 4.43
CA ASP A 153 -6.01 -12.56 5.82
C ASP A 153 -7.24 -13.44 6.04
N SER A 154 -7.99 -13.80 4.98
CA SER A 154 -9.14 -14.74 5.06
C SER A 154 -8.75 -16.20 4.85
N LEU A 155 -7.52 -16.50 4.44
CA LEU A 155 -7.08 -17.87 4.20
C LEU A 155 -7.01 -18.69 5.50
N PRO A 156 -7.30 -20.00 5.45
CA PRO A 156 -7.18 -20.90 6.61
C PRO A 156 -5.72 -21.07 7.03
N PHE A 157 -5.50 -21.21 8.34
CA PHE A 157 -4.21 -21.50 8.94
C PHE A 157 -4.25 -22.81 9.71
N GLU A 158 -3.53 -23.81 9.22
CA GLU A 158 -3.60 -25.19 9.71
C GLU A 158 -2.28 -25.70 10.34
N LYS A 159 -1.32 -24.78 10.61
CA LYS A 159 0.03 -25.20 11.04
C LYS A 159 0.15 -25.50 12.53
N VAL A 160 -0.84 -25.16 13.35
CA VAL A 160 -0.88 -25.43 14.80
C VAL A 160 -2.25 -25.97 15.19
N LEU A 161 -2.32 -26.66 16.30
CA LEU A 161 -3.60 -27.09 16.86
C LEU A 161 -4.42 -25.88 17.35
N LEU A 162 -5.74 -25.98 17.32
CA LEU A 162 -6.62 -24.89 17.71
C LEU A 162 -6.38 -24.43 19.15
N GLU A 163 -6.09 -25.37 20.05
CA GLU A 163 -5.81 -25.12 21.48
C GLU A 163 -4.51 -24.32 21.69
N GLU A 164 -3.59 -24.38 20.75
CA GLU A 164 -2.31 -23.65 20.78
C GLU A 164 -2.32 -22.39 19.93
N ALA A 165 -3.38 -22.19 19.13
CA ALA A 165 -3.45 -21.14 18.12
C ALA A 165 -3.52 -19.74 18.69
N PHE A 166 -4.14 -19.58 19.88
CA PHE A 166 -4.50 -18.26 20.37
C PHE A 166 -3.80 -17.86 21.67
N HIS A 167 -3.62 -16.53 21.82
CA HIS A 167 -3.16 -15.90 23.05
C HIS A 167 -4.38 -15.43 23.87
N PRO A 168 -4.69 -16.04 25.03
CA PRO A 168 -5.91 -15.73 25.78
C PRO A 168 -5.99 -14.26 26.24
N GLY A 169 -4.84 -13.65 26.52
CA GLY A 169 -4.77 -12.23 26.90
C GLY A 169 -5.23 -11.29 25.80
N SER A 170 -4.87 -11.57 24.55
CA SER A 170 -5.30 -10.76 23.39
C SER A 170 -6.79 -10.89 23.13
N ILE A 171 -7.34 -12.11 23.23
CA ILE A 171 -8.81 -12.31 23.11
C ILE A 171 -9.55 -11.51 24.17
N ARG A 172 -9.13 -11.63 25.44
CA ARG A 172 -9.77 -10.91 26.55
C ARG A 172 -9.69 -9.40 26.37
N TRP A 173 -8.51 -8.88 26.03
CA TRP A 173 -8.30 -7.47 25.77
C TRP A 173 -9.21 -6.93 24.65
N TYR A 174 -9.40 -7.73 23.59
CA TYR A 174 -10.27 -7.40 22.48
C TYR A 174 -11.75 -7.43 22.88
N LEU A 175 -12.20 -8.49 23.57
CA LEU A 175 -13.58 -8.64 24.01
C LEU A 175 -14.01 -7.52 24.96
N ASP A 176 -13.14 -7.12 25.91
CA ASP A 176 -13.42 -6.00 26.82
C ASP A 176 -13.72 -4.71 26.02
N ARG A 177 -12.95 -4.40 25.00
CA ARG A 177 -13.18 -3.24 24.13
C ARG A 177 -14.37 -3.41 23.21
N PHE A 178 -14.53 -4.60 22.67
CA PHE A 178 -15.66 -4.91 21.80
C PHE A 178 -17.00 -4.66 22.52
N HIS A 179 -17.14 -5.11 23.76
CA HIS A 179 -18.35 -4.91 24.56
C HIS A 179 -18.55 -3.45 24.96
N GLN A 180 -17.49 -2.68 25.17
CA GLN A 180 -17.60 -1.24 25.42
C GLN A 180 -18.20 -0.49 24.22
N VAL A 181 -17.87 -0.91 23.00
CA VAL A 181 -18.33 -0.25 21.77
C VAL A 181 -19.66 -0.82 21.26
N ASN A 182 -19.91 -2.11 21.48
CA ASN A 182 -21.04 -2.85 20.92
C ASN A 182 -21.95 -3.40 22.04
N SER A 183 -22.87 -2.60 22.51
CA SER A 183 -23.73 -2.89 23.68
C SER A 183 -24.78 -3.99 23.48
N GLY A 184 -24.95 -4.51 22.25
CA GLY A 184 -26.00 -5.50 21.94
C GLY A 184 -25.57 -6.97 22.01
N PHE A 185 -24.32 -7.26 22.38
CA PHE A 185 -23.77 -8.64 22.39
C PHE A 185 -23.65 -9.20 23.81
N ASP A 186 -23.89 -10.52 23.92
CA ASP A 186 -23.80 -11.22 25.21
C ASP A 186 -22.33 -11.34 25.65
N PRO A 187 -21.91 -10.73 26.77
CA PRO A 187 -20.53 -10.83 27.24
C PRO A 187 -20.16 -12.22 27.78
N LYS A 188 -21.14 -13.15 27.90
CA LYS A 188 -20.91 -14.53 28.31
C LYS A 188 -20.78 -15.51 27.16
N GLN A 189 -20.85 -15.01 25.89
CA GLN A 189 -20.66 -15.87 24.73
C GLN A 189 -19.27 -16.52 24.80
N PRO A 190 -19.14 -17.85 24.57
CA PRO A 190 -17.84 -18.52 24.50
C PRO A 190 -16.93 -17.90 23.45
N ASP A 191 -15.65 -17.74 23.76
CA ASP A 191 -14.66 -17.16 22.85
C ASP A 191 -14.66 -17.80 21.47
N GLN A 192 -14.78 -19.13 21.41
CA GLN A 192 -14.80 -19.88 20.15
C GLN A 192 -16.03 -19.56 19.30
N GLU A 193 -17.21 -19.40 19.92
CA GLU A 193 -18.43 -18.99 19.22
C GLU A 193 -18.33 -17.56 18.72
N PHE A 194 -17.76 -16.67 19.54
CA PHE A 194 -17.47 -15.30 19.14
C PHE A 194 -16.55 -15.26 17.91
N LEU A 195 -15.41 -15.97 17.98
CA LEU A 195 -14.44 -16.01 16.89
C LEU A 195 -15.04 -16.60 15.60
N TYR A 196 -15.88 -17.63 15.71
CA TYR A 196 -16.59 -18.20 14.57
C TYR A 196 -17.64 -17.24 14.00
N HIS A 197 -18.45 -16.62 14.84
CA HIS A 197 -19.49 -15.67 14.44
C HIS A 197 -18.91 -14.50 13.63
N TRP A 198 -17.73 -14.02 14.00
CA TRP A 198 -17.08 -12.89 13.35
C TRP A 198 -16.13 -13.26 12.22
N GLY A 199 -16.07 -14.54 11.82
CA GLY A 199 -15.29 -15.01 10.68
C GLY A 199 -13.79 -15.14 10.95
N TYR A 200 -13.39 -15.21 12.21
CA TYR A 200 -12.01 -15.53 12.60
C TYR A 200 -11.73 -17.04 12.61
N LEU A 201 -12.77 -17.83 12.70
CA LEU A 201 -12.73 -19.28 12.53
C LEU A 201 -13.55 -19.69 11.33
N LEU A 202 -13.01 -20.60 10.54
CA LEU A 202 -13.72 -21.34 9.50
C LEU A 202 -14.17 -22.68 10.07
N ARG A 203 -15.19 -23.29 9.48
CA ARG A 203 -15.69 -24.61 9.90
C ARG A 203 -15.49 -25.63 8.79
N ASP A 204 -14.74 -26.68 9.11
CA ASP A 204 -14.61 -27.84 8.24
C ASP A 204 -15.16 -29.08 8.98
N GLY A 205 -16.33 -29.55 8.57
CA GLY A 205 -17.04 -30.61 9.25
C GLY A 205 -17.34 -30.27 10.72
N ARG A 206 -16.65 -30.93 11.65
CA ARG A 206 -16.74 -30.71 13.10
C ARG A 206 -15.59 -29.90 13.68
N GLN A 207 -14.59 -29.56 12.86
CA GLN A 207 -13.40 -28.84 13.30
C GLN A 207 -13.50 -27.36 12.96
N TYR A 208 -12.86 -26.53 13.79
CA TYR A 208 -12.67 -25.12 13.53
C TYR A 208 -11.21 -24.87 13.13
N ILE A 209 -11.04 -24.10 12.07
CA ILE A 209 -9.74 -23.71 11.51
C ILE A 209 -9.61 -22.19 11.64
N PRO A 210 -8.58 -21.65 12.31
CA PRO A 210 -8.38 -20.21 12.37
C PRO A 210 -8.00 -19.65 11.00
N THR A 211 -8.41 -18.42 10.73
CA THR A 211 -7.94 -17.65 9.57
C THR A 211 -6.59 -17.01 9.86
N ASN A 212 -5.85 -16.60 8.82
CA ASN A 212 -4.63 -15.81 8.99
C ASN A 212 -4.90 -14.51 9.77
N ALA A 213 -6.07 -13.86 9.56
CA ALA A 213 -6.49 -12.71 10.35
C ALA A 213 -6.62 -13.04 11.84
N ALA A 214 -7.21 -14.19 12.16
CA ALA A 214 -7.36 -14.61 13.56
C ALA A 214 -6.01 -14.78 14.25
N ILE A 215 -5.04 -15.37 13.55
CA ILE A 215 -3.67 -15.53 14.06
C ILE A 215 -2.97 -14.18 14.18
N MET A 216 -3.09 -13.31 13.19
CA MET A 216 -2.45 -11.99 13.28
C MET A 216 -3.05 -11.11 14.39
N VAL A 217 -4.33 -11.24 14.68
CA VAL A 217 -5.00 -10.42 15.72
C VAL A 217 -4.89 -11.04 17.11
N PHE A 218 -5.07 -12.37 17.24
CA PHE A 218 -5.21 -13.06 18.51
C PHE A 218 -4.18 -14.19 18.74
N GLY A 219 -3.32 -14.46 17.75
CA GLY A 219 -2.46 -15.66 17.76
C GLY A 219 -1.51 -15.71 18.95
N SER A 220 -1.21 -16.95 19.36
CA SER A 220 -0.10 -17.22 20.27
C SER A 220 1.24 -16.90 19.58
N PRO A 221 2.34 -16.66 20.33
CA PRO A 221 3.65 -16.46 19.74
C PRO A 221 4.05 -17.61 18.77
N LEU A 222 3.73 -18.85 19.12
CA LEU A 222 3.97 -20.01 18.28
C LEU A 222 3.23 -19.86 16.94
N ALA A 223 1.94 -19.56 16.97
CA ALA A 223 1.12 -19.47 15.77
C ALA A 223 1.56 -18.30 14.87
N VAL A 224 1.87 -17.14 15.47
CA VAL A 224 2.38 -15.97 14.73
C VAL A 224 3.69 -16.29 14.03
N HIS A 225 4.67 -16.90 14.72
CA HIS A 225 5.95 -17.30 14.12
C HIS A 225 5.81 -18.33 13.00
N GLN A 226 4.83 -19.24 13.11
CA GLN A 226 4.54 -20.22 12.06
C GLN A 226 3.86 -19.58 10.84
N LEU A 227 3.11 -18.50 11.05
CA LEU A 227 2.43 -17.78 9.98
C LEU A 227 3.36 -16.81 9.26
N ILE A 228 4.06 -15.95 10.01
CA ILE A 228 5.03 -14.98 9.48
C ILE A 228 6.40 -15.18 10.15
N PRO A 229 7.42 -15.67 9.41
CA PRO A 229 8.75 -15.92 9.96
C PRO A 229 9.60 -14.63 10.08
N ARG A 230 8.99 -13.56 10.53
CA ARG A 230 9.60 -12.24 10.71
C ARG A 230 8.85 -11.43 11.75
N PRO A 231 9.45 -10.36 12.32
CA PRO A 231 8.74 -9.47 13.23
C PRO A 231 7.48 -8.86 12.60
N THR A 232 6.46 -8.71 13.41
CA THR A 232 5.22 -8.00 13.07
C THR A 232 5.50 -6.50 12.92
N LEU A 233 6.37 -5.94 13.80
CA LEU A 233 6.70 -4.53 13.81
C LEU A 233 8.12 -4.31 14.38
N ASP A 234 8.87 -3.37 13.78
CA ASP A 234 10.17 -2.89 14.28
C ASP A 234 10.07 -1.38 14.56
N VAL A 235 10.29 -0.97 15.78
CA VAL A 235 10.22 0.44 16.21
C VAL A 235 11.61 0.91 16.62
N GLN A 236 12.07 1.98 16.00
CA GLN A 236 13.43 2.53 16.17
C GLN A 236 13.35 3.97 16.65
N PHE A 237 13.99 4.28 17.75
CA PHE A 237 14.16 5.64 18.27
C PHE A 237 15.55 6.12 17.91
N LEU A 238 15.63 7.18 17.12
CA LEU A 238 16.85 7.67 16.49
C LEU A 238 17.30 8.99 17.13
N GLY A 239 18.59 9.14 17.37
CA GLY A 239 19.18 10.33 17.97
C GLY A 239 19.53 11.44 16.96
N TYR A 240 19.10 11.30 15.68
CA TYR A 240 19.44 12.19 14.57
C TYR A 240 18.18 12.56 13.77
N THR A 241 18.28 13.54 12.88
CA THR A 241 17.19 13.96 11.98
C THR A 241 17.16 13.10 10.72
N ALA A 242 16.03 13.15 9.99
CA ALA A 242 15.88 12.34 8.78
C ALA A 242 16.91 12.66 7.68
N ASP A 243 17.40 13.90 7.63
CA ASP A 243 18.36 14.38 6.62
C ASP A 243 19.82 14.19 7.05
N GLU A 244 20.09 13.90 8.33
CA GLU A 244 21.45 13.62 8.81
C GLU A 244 21.96 12.26 8.36
N PRO A 245 23.25 12.12 8.00
CA PRO A 245 23.84 10.82 7.73
C PRO A 245 23.67 9.89 8.93
N MET A 246 23.39 8.61 8.67
CA MET A 246 23.23 7.62 9.73
C MET A 246 24.53 7.50 10.55
N PRO A 247 24.50 7.80 11.87
CA PRO A 247 25.66 7.71 12.73
C PRO A 247 26.05 6.27 13.02
N GLU A 248 27.24 6.05 13.61
CA GLU A 248 27.70 4.73 14.05
C GLU A 248 26.71 4.12 15.05
N THR A 249 26.22 4.91 16.01
CA THR A 249 25.10 4.52 16.89
C THR A 249 23.78 4.72 16.17
N ARG A 250 23.26 3.65 15.61
CA ARG A 250 22.07 3.68 14.72
C ARG A 250 20.79 4.09 15.41
N TRP A 251 20.58 3.69 16.68
CA TRP A 251 19.39 3.98 17.47
C TRP A 251 19.73 4.18 18.94
N ILE A 252 18.98 5.01 19.63
CA ILE A 252 19.07 5.22 21.09
C ILE A 252 18.21 4.19 21.84
N ASP A 253 17.11 3.70 21.21
CA ASP A 253 16.30 2.59 21.69
C ASP A 253 15.66 1.88 20.49
N ARG A 254 15.33 0.60 20.66
CA ARG A 254 14.66 -0.21 19.63
C ARG A 254 13.75 -1.22 20.27
N MET A 255 12.59 -1.44 19.67
CA MET A 255 11.62 -2.46 20.06
C MET A 255 11.30 -3.32 18.84
N ILE A 256 11.42 -4.62 18.98
CA ILE A 256 11.03 -5.59 17.98
C ILE A 256 9.83 -6.37 18.52
N CYS A 257 8.69 -6.30 17.83
CA CYS A 257 7.49 -7.04 18.16
C CYS A 257 7.39 -8.26 17.26
N GLU A 258 7.36 -9.44 17.85
CA GLU A 258 7.22 -10.72 17.16
C GLU A 258 5.88 -11.41 17.48
N ASP A 259 5.04 -10.70 18.21
CA ASP A 259 3.72 -11.14 18.68
C ASP A 259 2.59 -10.72 17.72
N ASN A 260 1.35 -11.03 18.08
CA ASN A 260 0.16 -10.61 17.35
C ASN A 260 -0.03 -9.08 17.37
N ILE A 261 -0.92 -8.58 16.51
CA ILE A 261 -1.15 -7.14 16.32
C ILE A 261 -1.60 -6.45 17.62
N ILE A 262 -2.42 -7.09 18.45
CA ILE A 262 -2.89 -6.49 19.72
C ILE A 262 -1.71 -6.30 20.66
N GLN A 263 -0.87 -7.29 20.83
CA GLN A 263 0.32 -7.20 21.68
C GLN A 263 1.33 -6.18 21.14
N ALA A 264 1.56 -6.18 19.81
CA ALA A 264 2.40 -5.19 19.16
C ALA A 264 1.86 -3.76 19.36
N TRP A 265 0.55 -3.57 19.27
CA TRP A 265 -0.13 -2.30 19.54
C TRP A 265 0.05 -1.83 20.99
N GLU A 266 -0.16 -2.70 22.00
CA GLU A 266 0.01 -2.36 23.40
C GLU A 266 1.47 -1.99 23.73
N GLN A 267 2.43 -2.74 23.21
CA GLN A 267 3.86 -2.45 23.35
C GLN A 267 4.21 -1.10 22.70
N LEU A 268 3.72 -0.85 21.51
CA LEU A 268 3.94 0.42 20.80
C LEU A 268 3.38 1.61 21.58
N LEU A 269 2.16 1.51 22.09
CA LEU A 269 1.55 2.57 22.90
C LEU A 269 2.35 2.86 24.17
N THR A 270 2.82 1.82 24.84
CA THR A 270 3.64 1.94 26.05
C THR A 270 4.93 2.70 25.73
N LYS A 271 5.63 2.32 24.67
CA LYS A 271 6.85 2.99 24.20
C LYS A 271 6.57 4.43 23.75
N TYR A 272 5.54 4.66 22.96
CA TYR A 272 5.16 6.00 22.53
C TYR A 272 4.92 6.93 23.71
N ARG A 273 4.14 6.51 24.69
CA ARG A 273 3.86 7.31 25.90
C ARG A 273 5.10 7.55 26.77
N PHE A 274 6.10 6.67 26.72
CA PHE A 274 7.35 6.84 27.43
C PHE A 274 8.22 7.92 26.80
N PHE A 275 8.34 7.92 25.46
CA PHE A 275 9.24 8.82 24.74
C PHE A 275 8.62 10.18 24.38
N MET A 276 7.29 10.25 24.24
CA MET A 276 6.64 11.51 23.86
C MET A 276 6.46 12.47 25.02
N PRO A 277 6.63 13.79 24.79
CA PRO A 277 6.37 14.82 25.78
C PRO A 277 4.93 14.72 26.33
N LYS A 278 4.79 14.90 27.62
CA LYS A 278 3.50 14.89 28.33
C LYS A 278 3.16 16.29 28.87
N PRO A 279 2.88 17.27 28.00
CA PRO A 279 2.50 18.59 28.47
C PRO A 279 1.16 18.50 29.22
N PHE A 280 1.05 19.25 30.31
CA PHE A 280 -0.24 19.43 30.95
C PHE A 280 -1.15 20.20 29.99
N ARG A 281 -2.24 19.56 29.57
CA ARG A 281 -3.18 20.17 28.62
C ARG A 281 -4.47 20.58 29.28
N ASP A 282 -5.11 19.66 30.01
CA ASP A 282 -6.43 19.93 30.58
C ASP A 282 -6.83 18.79 31.55
N ILE A 283 -7.90 19.05 32.31
CA ILE A 283 -8.57 18.07 33.12
C ILE A 283 -9.86 17.67 32.38
N ASP A 284 -10.09 16.37 32.20
CA ASP A 284 -11.34 15.88 31.65
C ASP A 284 -12.49 16.27 32.56
N PRO A 285 -13.49 17.04 32.09
CA PRO A 285 -14.56 17.56 32.97
C PRO A 285 -15.49 16.51 33.51
N VAL A 286 -15.51 15.29 32.93
CA VAL A 286 -16.38 14.18 33.36
C VAL A 286 -15.65 13.26 34.32
N THR A 287 -14.43 12.86 33.97
CA THR A 287 -13.66 11.90 34.78
C THR A 287 -12.80 12.58 35.85
N LEU A 288 -12.67 13.91 35.79
CA LEU A 288 -11.73 14.73 36.56
C LEU A 288 -10.29 14.26 36.52
N GLY A 289 -9.98 13.38 35.51
CA GLY A 289 -8.67 12.86 35.25
C GLY A 289 -7.88 13.80 34.35
N ARG A 290 -6.56 13.77 34.48
CA ARG A 290 -5.63 14.49 33.58
C ARG A 290 -5.69 13.90 32.18
N ARG A 291 -5.81 14.77 31.15
CA ARG A 291 -5.63 14.36 29.76
C ARG A 291 -4.13 14.25 29.47
N ASP A 292 -3.62 13.03 29.51
CA ASP A 292 -2.19 12.74 29.38
C ASP A 292 -1.74 12.36 27.97
N ASP A 293 -2.64 12.38 26.96
CA ASP A 293 -2.26 12.03 25.59
C ASP A 293 -1.35 13.14 25.02
N PRO A 294 -0.19 12.78 24.45
CA PRO A 294 0.71 13.71 23.81
C PRO A 294 0.05 14.46 22.65
N PRO A 295 0.51 15.69 22.34
CA PRO A 295 0.13 16.36 21.08
C PRO A 295 0.37 15.43 19.90
N GLY A 296 -0.58 15.38 18.96
CA GLY A 296 -0.46 14.50 17.78
C GLY A 296 -0.75 13.01 18.03
N PHE A 297 -1.14 12.59 19.24
CA PHE A 297 -1.46 11.19 19.53
C PHE A 297 -2.53 10.62 18.59
N ARG A 298 -3.54 11.42 18.24
CA ARG A 298 -4.58 11.00 17.30
C ARG A 298 -4.03 10.70 15.92
N VAL A 299 -3.11 11.54 15.43
CA VAL A 299 -2.41 11.36 14.16
C VAL A 299 -1.51 10.13 14.20
N PHE A 300 -0.72 9.99 15.26
CA PHE A 300 0.14 8.83 15.48
C PHE A 300 -0.67 7.53 15.52
N ARG A 301 -1.77 7.49 16.29
CA ARG A 301 -2.65 6.33 16.38
C ARG A 301 -3.16 5.89 15.02
N GLU A 302 -3.67 6.84 14.23
CA GLU A 302 -4.19 6.56 12.90
C GLU A 302 -3.10 6.02 11.97
N ALA A 303 -1.92 6.65 11.94
CA ALA A 303 -0.81 6.19 11.13
C ALA A 303 -0.33 4.79 11.53
N ALA A 304 -0.21 4.51 12.82
CA ALA A 304 0.23 3.22 13.33
C ALA A 304 -0.79 2.10 13.08
N VAL A 305 -2.08 2.38 13.24
CA VAL A 305 -3.13 1.41 12.92
C VAL A 305 -3.18 1.13 11.42
N ASN A 306 -3.09 2.18 10.57
CA ASN A 306 -3.03 2.02 9.12
C ASN A 306 -1.82 1.19 8.68
N LEU A 307 -0.65 1.41 9.27
CA LEU A 307 0.54 0.60 9.02
C LEU A 307 0.29 -0.89 9.30
N LEU A 308 -0.37 -1.23 10.40
CA LEU A 308 -0.68 -2.62 10.78
C LEU A 308 -1.76 -3.23 9.89
N ILE A 309 -2.79 -2.46 9.49
CA ILE A 309 -3.88 -2.95 8.64
C ILE A 309 -3.42 -3.19 7.20
N HIS A 310 -2.60 -2.29 6.64
CA HIS A 310 -2.24 -2.31 5.23
C HIS A 310 -0.93 -3.04 4.91
N GLN A 311 -0.24 -3.58 5.92
CA GLN A 311 0.98 -4.35 5.73
C GLN A 311 0.72 -5.60 4.85
N ASP A 312 1.61 -5.87 3.89
CA ASP A 312 1.65 -7.17 3.20
C ASP A 312 2.26 -8.24 4.12
N TYR A 313 1.41 -8.97 4.82
CA TYR A 313 1.83 -10.07 5.69
C TYR A 313 2.32 -11.30 4.92
N GLY A 314 1.97 -11.42 3.64
CA GLY A 314 2.51 -12.44 2.75
C GLY A 314 3.96 -12.17 2.30
N ASP A 315 4.49 -10.99 2.53
CA ASP A 315 5.92 -10.69 2.34
C ASP A 315 6.69 -11.17 3.56
N HIS A 316 7.38 -12.29 3.44
CA HIS A 316 8.16 -12.89 4.53
C HIS A 316 9.56 -12.27 4.69
N SER A 317 10.00 -11.41 3.78
CA SER A 317 11.35 -10.82 3.80
C SER A 317 11.41 -9.44 4.43
N ARG A 318 10.33 -8.64 4.33
CA ARG A 318 10.27 -7.26 4.80
C ARG A 318 9.23 -7.13 5.90
N LYS A 319 9.50 -6.29 6.89
CA LYS A 319 8.64 -6.04 8.05
C LYS A 319 8.22 -4.58 8.11
N ALA A 320 7.13 -4.28 8.80
CA ALA A 320 6.75 -2.91 9.10
C ALA A 320 7.78 -2.25 10.04
N VAL A 321 8.08 -0.99 9.80
CA VAL A 321 9.05 -0.21 10.58
C VAL A 321 8.48 1.17 10.91
N ILE A 322 8.60 1.57 12.17
CA ILE A 322 8.36 2.94 12.61
C ILE A 322 9.69 3.51 13.09
N LYS A 323 10.10 4.64 12.51
CA LYS A 323 11.31 5.36 12.91
C LYS A 323 10.93 6.69 13.53
N PHE A 324 11.32 6.90 14.76
CA PHE A 324 11.22 8.17 15.47
C PHE A 324 12.55 8.92 15.32
N PHE A 325 12.60 9.89 14.44
CA PHE A 325 13.68 10.84 14.29
C PHE A 325 13.52 12.00 15.30
N ARG A 326 14.52 12.84 15.46
CA ARG A 326 14.42 14.05 16.29
C ARG A 326 13.40 15.06 15.76
N ASP A 327 13.19 15.09 14.45
CA ASP A 327 12.37 16.05 13.72
C ASP A 327 11.09 15.45 13.10
N GLY A 328 10.87 14.14 13.20
CA GLY A 328 9.70 13.52 12.60
C GLY A 328 9.52 12.03 12.88
N ILE A 329 8.44 11.46 12.37
CA ILE A 329 8.15 10.03 12.48
C ILE A 329 7.91 9.48 11.08
N GLN A 330 8.63 8.45 10.72
CA GLN A 330 8.44 7.71 9.47
C GLN A 330 7.75 6.37 9.75
N PHE A 331 6.67 6.11 9.02
CA PHE A 331 5.98 4.83 8.99
C PHE A 331 6.23 4.16 7.65
N TRP A 332 6.65 2.90 7.67
CA TRP A 332 6.88 2.13 6.46
C TRP A 332 6.39 0.69 6.65
N ASN A 333 5.67 0.16 5.68
CA ASN A 333 5.27 -1.24 5.64
C ASN A 333 5.42 -1.81 4.22
N PRO A 334 5.66 -3.13 4.08
CA PRO A 334 5.64 -3.78 2.77
C PRO A 334 4.23 -3.79 2.19
N GLY A 335 4.15 -3.72 0.87
CA GLY A 335 2.89 -3.69 0.12
C GLY A 335 2.59 -2.32 -0.46
N ASP A 336 2.12 -2.29 -1.72
CA ASP A 336 1.72 -1.07 -2.39
C ASP A 336 0.24 -0.77 -2.11
N VAL A 337 -0.15 0.48 -2.28
CA VAL A 337 -1.55 0.88 -2.30
C VAL A 337 -2.25 0.23 -3.49
N PHE A 338 -3.49 -0.18 -3.32
CA PHE A 338 -4.32 -0.64 -4.43
C PHE A 338 -4.95 0.56 -5.14
N GLY A 339 -4.62 0.72 -6.43
CA GLY A 339 -5.08 1.84 -7.27
C GLY A 339 -4.21 3.11 -7.14
N ASP A 340 -4.79 4.22 -7.58
CA ASP A 340 -4.10 5.51 -7.66
C ASP A 340 -3.79 6.09 -6.27
N ASP A 341 -2.52 6.22 -5.94
CA ASP A 341 -2.04 6.75 -4.66
C ASP A 341 -2.33 8.24 -4.48
N SER A 342 -2.48 9.00 -5.56
CA SER A 342 -2.89 10.42 -5.50
C SER A 342 -4.24 10.60 -4.83
N ARG A 343 -5.12 9.59 -4.92
CA ARG A 343 -6.45 9.59 -4.33
C ARG A 343 -6.48 9.22 -2.84
N LEU A 344 -5.35 8.91 -2.22
CA LEU A 344 -5.30 8.58 -0.79
C LEU A 344 -5.77 9.72 0.11
N TRP A 345 -5.56 10.97 -0.33
CA TRP A 345 -5.98 12.16 0.39
C TRP A 345 -7.46 12.50 0.19
N GLU A 346 -8.11 11.93 -0.80
CA GLU A 346 -9.53 12.13 -1.07
C GLU A 346 -10.40 11.29 -0.12
N PRO A 347 -11.57 11.80 0.30
CA PRO A 347 -12.53 10.99 1.04
C PRO A 347 -13.14 9.91 0.14
N GLY A 348 -13.53 8.77 0.73
CA GLY A 348 -14.18 7.67 0.03
C GLY A 348 -13.60 6.32 0.38
N GLU A 349 -14.38 5.28 0.10
CA GLU A 349 -13.94 3.91 0.32
C GLU A 349 -12.75 3.55 -0.56
N LYS A 350 -11.77 2.92 0.02
CA LYS A 350 -10.57 2.42 -0.63
C LYS A 350 -10.43 0.93 -0.39
N GLU A 351 -9.86 0.26 -1.36
CA GLU A 351 -9.59 -1.17 -1.22
C GLU A 351 -8.56 -1.43 -0.14
N VAL A 352 -8.88 -2.32 0.80
CA VAL A 352 -8.03 -2.65 1.95
C VAL A 352 -7.31 -3.96 1.67
N ARG A 353 -6.01 -4.03 1.97
CA ARG A 353 -5.19 -5.24 1.76
C ARG A 353 -5.65 -6.40 2.66
N ASN A 354 -5.90 -6.12 3.94
CA ASN A 354 -6.33 -7.09 4.94
C ASN A 354 -7.70 -6.71 5.52
N PRO A 355 -8.82 -6.98 4.80
CA PRO A 355 -10.14 -6.53 5.22
C PRO A 355 -10.62 -7.14 6.53
N SER A 356 -10.26 -8.40 6.83
CA SER A 356 -10.65 -9.05 8.08
C SER A 356 -9.93 -8.44 9.29
N ILE A 357 -8.63 -8.11 9.15
CA ILE A 357 -7.87 -7.39 10.18
C ILE A 357 -8.43 -5.98 10.36
N ALA A 358 -8.71 -5.27 9.26
CA ALA A 358 -9.29 -3.92 9.31
C ALA A 358 -10.65 -3.92 10.01
N MET A 359 -11.51 -4.90 9.71
CA MET A 359 -12.79 -5.06 10.39
C MET A 359 -12.63 -5.38 11.87
N ALA A 360 -11.60 -6.16 12.25
CA ALA A 360 -11.29 -6.39 13.66
C ALA A 360 -10.99 -5.06 14.39
N MET A 361 -10.12 -4.23 13.82
CA MET A 361 -9.75 -2.94 14.43
C MET A 361 -10.94 -1.96 14.49
N ARG A 362 -11.79 -1.96 13.47
CA ARG A 362 -13.01 -1.13 13.44
C ARG A 362 -14.00 -1.51 14.54
N ARG A 363 -14.23 -2.80 14.77
CA ARG A 363 -15.19 -3.30 15.77
C ARG A 363 -14.86 -2.85 17.19
N ILE A 364 -13.61 -2.53 17.47
CA ILE A 364 -13.14 -2.00 18.75
C ILE A 364 -12.81 -0.50 18.70
N ALA A 365 -13.32 0.21 17.68
CA ALA A 365 -13.14 1.65 17.46
C ALA A 365 -11.66 2.12 17.39
N LEU A 366 -10.74 1.28 16.95
CA LEU A 366 -9.35 1.69 16.69
C LEU A 366 -9.19 2.39 15.35
N CYS A 367 -10.02 2.09 14.35
CA CYS A 367 -10.09 2.78 13.07
C CYS A 367 -11.54 2.95 12.59
N GLU A 368 -11.78 3.87 11.65
CA GLU A 368 -13.12 4.22 11.16
C GLU A 368 -13.32 3.82 9.70
N GLN A 369 -12.60 3.11 9.00
CA GLN A 369 -12.77 2.67 7.59
C GLN A 369 -13.61 3.61 6.66
N ALA A 370 -13.71 4.89 7.02
CA ALA A 370 -14.48 5.88 6.26
C ALA A 370 -13.67 6.52 5.12
N GLY A 371 -12.44 6.07 4.89
CA GLY A 371 -11.52 6.64 3.92
C GLY A 371 -11.10 8.07 4.23
N THR A 372 -11.30 8.54 5.45
CA THR A 372 -10.98 9.91 5.90
C THR A 372 -9.70 10.00 6.72
N GLY A 373 -9.09 8.86 7.07
CA GLY A 373 -7.93 8.79 7.98
C GLY A 373 -6.74 9.63 7.50
N MET A 374 -6.36 9.51 6.23
CA MET A 374 -5.25 10.29 5.65
C MET A 374 -5.52 11.79 5.71
N ARG A 375 -6.73 12.22 5.30
CA ARG A 375 -7.12 13.63 5.37
C ARG A 375 -7.13 14.14 6.82
N MET A 376 -7.68 13.38 7.75
CA MET A 376 -7.70 13.73 9.17
C MET A 376 -6.27 13.89 9.71
N MET A 377 -5.36 12.96 9.38
CA MET A 377 -3.96 13.06 9.79
C MET A 377 -3.32 14.35 9.29
N ARG A 378 -3.51 14.74 8.01
CA ARG A 378 -3.01 15.98 7.43
C ARG A 378 -3.55 17.20 8.15
N GLU A 379 -4.88 17.30 8.30
CA GLU A 379 -5.55 18.45 8.93
C GLU A 379 -5.15 18.62 10.41
N GLU A 380 -5.15 17.56 11.19
CA GLU A 380 -4.78 17.60 12.61
C GLU A 380 -3.29 17.91 12.80
N TRP A 381 -2.41 17.37 11.94
CA TRP A 381 -0.97 17.64 11.99
C TRP A 381 -0.64 19.09 11.68
N GLN A 382 -1.29 19.68 10.67
CA GLN A 382 -1.17 21.10 10.33
C GLN A 382 -1.71 22.03 11.44
N LYS A 383 -2.82 21.67 12.09
CA LYS A 383 -3.34 22.43 13.26
C LYS A 383 -2.36 22.49 14.42
N LEU A 384 -1.46 21.54 14.53
CA LEU A 384 -0.39 21.52 15.53
C LEU A 384 0.82 22.40 15.12
N GLY A 385 0.77 23.03 13.95
CA GLY A 385 1.84 23.90 13.44
C GLY A 385 3.00 23.13 12.76
N HIS A 386 2.80 21.86 12.42
CA HIS A 386 3.80 21.05 11.74
C HIS A 386 3.70 21.15 10.20
N PRO A 387 4.78 20.87 9.47
CA PRO A 387 4.77 20.72 8.01
C PRO A 387 3.77 19.66 7.53
N GLU A 388 3.30 19.79 6.29
CA GLU A 388 2.40 18.82 5.70
C GLU A 388 3.04 17.42 5.65
N PRO A 389 2.33 16.36 6.13
CA PRO A 389 2.83 15.01 5.99
C PRO A 389 2.82 14.60 4.52
N PHE A 390 3.82 13.85 4.10
CA PHE A 390 3.87 13.29 2.74
C PHE A 390 3.68 11.78 2.77
N PHE A 391 3.16 11.25 1.67
CA PHE A 391 3.03 9.83 1.40
C PHE A 391 3.84 9.48 0.16
N ARG A 392 4.45 8.30 0.17
CA ARG A 392 5.15 7.73 -0.98
C ARG A 392 4.83 6.23 -1.04
N ASN A 393 4.32 5.80 -2.19
CA ASN A 393 4.10 4.39 -2.50
C ASN A 393 5.38 3.72 -3.02
#